data_b1907a0ddfe1437fce7df4b6ce40ec79
#
_entry.id   b1907a0ddfe1437fce7df4b6ce40ec79
#
_cell.length_a   1.000
_cell.length_b   1.000
_cell.length_c   1.000
_cell.angle_alpha   90.00
_cell.angle_beta   90.00
_cell.angle_gamma   90.00
#
_symmetry.space_group_name_H-M   'P 1'
#
loop_
_entity.id
_entity.type
_entity.pdbx_description
1 polymer ?
#
loop_
_entity_poly.entity_id
_entity_poly.type
_entity_poly.pdbx_seq_one_letter_code
_entity_poly.pdbx_strand_id
1 'polypeptide(L)'
;MNYLMKQLLALQTLIALVIIFSTGCEKKPPETVPVITTVTASDITKNSAVSGGEITSDGGSPVTARGICWSTNSNPTVNDSFTTDGEGPGSFASNLSGLNPGTEYYIRAYATNAIGTAYGNELDFTTNPLSVGDEHLGGKIAYILQQGDPGFVAGEVHGIIAAPADLPDLYQWYNGTLSVTGATVTTIGSGNANTTTIVTAQGDGTYAAKACYDLVLGGYTDWYLPSQDELHIMFLNRNLIGGFDATYDVYYWTSSEYDSGMSFMETFFFSDGYRGFQAKHVPLKVRPVRSF
;
A
#
# COMPACT_ATOMS: atom_id res chain seq x y z
N MET A 1 -77.98 49.74 30.81
CA MET A 1 -76.58 49.57 30.28
C MET A 1 -75.83 48.32 30.78
N ASN A 2 -76.51 47.36 31.40
CA ASN A 2 -75.83 46.23 32.04
C ASN A 2 -76.11 44.82 31.46
N TYR A 3 -77.07 44.71 30.54
CA TYR A 3 -77.38 43.37 29.98
C TYR A 3 -76.65 43.10 28.68
N LEU A 4 -76.55 44.11 27.80
CA LEU A 4 -75.80 43.98 26.55
C LEU A 4 -74.26 43.81 26.76
N MET A 5 -73.73 44.50 27.80
CA MET A 5 -72.29 44.38 28.10
C MET A 5 -71.91 43.00 28.70
N LYS A 6 -72.82 42.37 29.43
CA LYS A 6 -72.59 40.98 29.93
C LYS A 6 -72.70 39.93 28.83
N GLN A 7 -73.60 40.19 27.84
CA GLN A 7 -73.69 39.29 26.67
C GLN A 7 -72.45 39.41 25.74
N LEU A 8 -71.87 40.60 25.57
CA LEU A 8 -70.70 40.84 24.79
C LEU A 8 -69.47 40.22 25.47
N LEU A 9 -69.31 40.26 26.78
CA LEU A 9 -68.27 39.65 27.54
C LEU A 9 -68.30 38.08 27.50
N ALA A 10 -69.53 37.52 27.58
CA ALA A 10 -69.76 36.08 27.48
C ALA A 10 -69.44 35.54 26.06
N LEU A 11 -69.71 36.35 25.00
CA LEU A 11 -69.41 35.99 23.62
C LEU A 11 -67.91 36.07 23.33
N GLN A 12 -67.17 37.03 23.93
CA GLN A 12 -65.72 37.13 23.79
C GLN A 12 -64.96 35.97 24.53
N THR A 13 -65.47 35.54 25.70
CA THR A 13 -64.88 34.37 26.40
C THR A 13 -65.18 33.06 25.71
N LEU A 14 -66.30 32.91 25.03
CA LEU A 14 -66.62 31.71 24.26
C LEU A 14 -65.78 31.61 22.97
N ILE A 15 -65.50 32.75 22.29
CA ILE A 15 -64.63 32.79 21.12
C ILE A 15 -63.19 32.56 21.51
N ALA A 16 -62.74 33.09 22.66
CA ALA A 16 -61.34 32.77 23.17
C ALA A 16 -61.17 31.31 23.57
N LEU A 17 -62.21 30.62 24.03
CA LEU A 17 -62.16 29.22 24.43
C LEU A 17 -62.21 28.27 23.22
N VAL A 18 -62.75 28.66 22.09
CA VAL A 18 -62.80 27.85 20.84
C VAL A 18 -61.49 27.94 20.06
N ILE A 19 -60.66 28.99 20.25
CA ILE A 19 -59.38 29.15 19.58
C ILE A 19 -58.30 28.28 20.26
N ILE A 20 -58.51 27.85 21.52
CA ILE A 20 -57.50 27.08 22.28
C ILE A 20 -57.54 25.55 21.95
N PHE A 21 -58.58 25.05 21.28
CA PHE A 21 -58.69 23.61 20.97
C PHE A 21 -58.43 23.21 19.51
N SER A 22 -57.88 24.11 18.70
CA SER A 22 -57.39 23.75 17.37
C SER A 22 -55.86 23.61 17.30
N THR A 23 -55.19 23.20 18.38
CA THR A 23 -53.89 22.57 18.24
C THR A 23 -54.15 21.20 17.63
N GLY A 24 -54.26 21.18 16.31
CA GLY A 24 -54.23 19.94 15.56
C GLY A 24 -53.00 19.17 16.01
N CYS A 25 -53.19 17.94 16.47
CA CYS A 25 -52.11 16.99 16.66
C CYS A 25 -51.53 16.78 15.25
N GLU A 26 -50.52 17.58 14.88
CA GLU A 26 -49.74 17.31 13.66
C GLU A 26 -49.20 15.91 13.82
N LYS A 27 -49.69 15.01 12.99
CA LYS A 27 -49.23 13.62 12.97
C LYS A 27 -47.77 13.66 12.60
N LYS A 28 -46.85 13.31 13.53
CA LYS A 28 -45.42 13.22 13.27
C LYS A 28 -45.23 12.42 11.96
N PRO A 29 -44.47 12.92 10.99
CA PRO A 29 -44.15 12.15 9.77
C PRO A 29 -43.62 10.76 10.14
N PRO A 30 -43.88 9.75 9.34
CA PRO A 30 -43.32 8.42 9.59
C PRO A 30 -41.79 8.51 9.58
N GLU A 31 -41.17 7.80 10.50
CA GLU A 31 -39.72 7.69 10.54
C GLU A 31 -39.19 6.90 9.32
N THR A 32 -38.06 7.32 8.80
CA THR A 32 -37.42 6.75 7.63
C THR A 32 -35.92 6.50 7.93
N VAL A 33 -35.23 5.81 7.04
CA VAL A 33 -33.78 5.76 7.08
C VAL A 33 -33.19 7.15 6.84
N PRO A 34 -31.94 7.42 7.27
CA PRO A 34 -31.24 8.69 7.05
C PRO A 34 -31.12 9.06 5.56
N VAL A 35 -30.94 10.35 5.27
CA VAL A 35 -30.54 10.84 3.94
C VAL A 35 -29.07 11.22 3.98
N ILE A 36 -28.24 10.55 3.18
CA ILE A 36 -26.78 10.70 3.20
C ILE A 36 -26.22 10.75 1.77
N THR A 37 -25.14 11.50 1.59
CA THR A 37 -24.33 11.55 0.35
C THR A 37 -22.90 11.16 0.66
N THR A 38 -22.20 10.57 -0.32
CA THR A 38 -20.79 10.22 -0.24
C THR A 38 -19.93 11.37 -0.74
N VAL A 39 -18.84 11.68 -0.03
CA VAL A 39 -17.81 12.64 -0.44
C VAL A 39 -16.72 11.91 -1.23
N THR A 40 -16.20 12.53 -2.30
CA THR A 40 -15.11 11.99 -3.12
C THR A 40 -13.85 11.72 -2.28
N ALA A 41 -13.13 10.66 -2.64
CA ALA A 41 -11.86 10.34 -1.99
C ALA A 41 -10.79 11.42 -2.29
N SER A 42 -9.99 11.72 -1.27
CA SER A 42 -8.83 12.63 -1.31
C SER A 42 -7.65 12.01 -0.58
N ASP A 43 -6.49 12.66 -0.60
CA ASP A 43 -5.26 12.22 0.07
C ASP A 43 -4.93 10.75 -0.20
N ILE A 44 -5.16 10.35 -1.47
CA ILE A 44 -4.98 8.97 -1.91
C ILE A 44 -3.49 8.62 -1.90
N THR A 45 -3.15 7.59 -1.16
CA THR A 45 -1.80 7.00 -1.10
C THR A 45 -1.82 5.59 -1.71
N LYS A 46 -0.78 4.81 -1.46
CA LYS A 46 -0.70 3.40 -1.88
C LYS A 46 -1.61 2.48 -1.05
N ASN A 47 -1.86 2.84 0.21
CA ASN A 47 -2.55 1.97 1.17
C ASN A 47 -3.60 2.69 2.02
N SER A 48 -3.90 3.95 1.70
CA SER A 48 -4.90 4.75 2.40
C SER A 48 -5.56 5.78 1.50
N ALA A 49 -6.72 6.27 1.91
CA ALA A 49 -7.41 7.43 1.35
C ALA A 49 -8.23 8.10 2.44
N VAL A 50 -8.66 9.34 2.20
CA VAL A 50 -9.63 10.04 3.03
C VAL A 50 -10.90 10.21 2.22
N SER A 51 -12.06 9.92 2.82
CA SER A 51 -13.37 10.19 2.25
C SER A 51 -14.30 10.69 3.36
N GLY A 52 -15.60 10.67 3.17
CA GLY A 52 -16.57 11.09 4.17
C GLY A 52 -17.99 11.06 3.64
N GLY A 53 -18.89 11.61 4.43
CA GLY A 53 -20.29 11.73 4.05
C GLY A 53 -20.94 12.98 4.63
N GLU A 54 -22.09 13.34 4.07
CA GLU A 54 -22.96 14.37 4.62
C GLU A 54 -24.35 13.79 4.85
N ILE A 55 -24.80 13.80 6.12
CA ILE A 55 -26.12 13.36 6.53
C ILE A 55 -27.01 14.60 6.67
N THR A 56 -27.89 14.79 5.70
CA THR A 56 -28.80 15.96 5.63
C THR A 56 -30.10 15.76 6.40
N SER A 57 -30.46 14.50 6.71
CA SER A 57 -31.62 14.15 7.54
C SER A 57 -31.37 12.84 8.28
N ASP A 58 -31.78 12.81 9.55
CA ASP A 58 -31.76 11.57 10.37
C ASP A 58 -33.00 10.70 10.12
N GLY A 59 -33.94 11.15 9.29
CA GLY A 59 -35.20 10.44 9.01
C GLY A 59 -36.20 10.49 10.16
N GLY A 60 -36.02 11.38 11.16
CA GLY A 60 -36.88 11.52 12.34
C GLY A 60 -36.52 10.55 13.48
N SER A 61 -35.43 9.78 13.34
CA SER A 61 -34.86 8.86 14.34
C SER A 61 -33.35 9.07 14.43
N PRO A 62 -32.74 9.15 15.64
CA PRO A 62 -31.33 9.47 15.79
C PRO A 62 -30.42 8.52 15.00
N VAL A 63 -29.42 9.07 14.34
CA VAL A 63 -28.35 8.29 13.70
C VAL A 63 -27.44 7.73 14.79
N THR A 64 -27.34 6.41 14.85
CA THR A 64 -26.57 5.66 15.87
C THR A 64 -25.22 5.14 15.37
N ALA A 65 -24.98 5.16 14.05
CA ALA A 65 -23.68 4.84 13.45
C ALA A 65 -23.58 5.49 12.07
N ARG A 66 -22.38 5.92 11.72
CA ARG A 66 -22.04 6.44 10.39
C ARG A 66 -20.59 6.13 10.04
N GLY A 67 -20.27 6.12 8.75
CA GLY A 67 -18.93 5.85 8.24
C GLY A 67 -18.91 5.68 6.73
N ILE A 68 -17.80 5.16 6.24
CA ILE A 68 -17.60 4.77 4.83
C ILE A 68 -17.47 3.25 4.77
N CYS A 69 -18.13 2.61 3.81
CA CYS A 69 -17.85 1.23 3.40
C CYS A 69 -17.17 1.22 2.04
N TRP A 70 -16.26 0.24 1.83
CA TRP A 70 -15.50 0.09 0.59
C TRP A 70 -15.26 -1.36 0.23
N SER A 71 -15.10 -1.61 -1.06
CA SER A 71 -14.81 -2.91 -1.66
C SER A 71 -14.17 -2.72 -3.03
N THR A 72 -13.51 -3.74 -3.56
CA THR A 72 -13.11 -3.82 -4.98
C THR A 72 -14.29 -4.21 -5.89
N ASN A 73 -15.42 -4.58 -5.32
CA ASN A 73 -16.67 -4.81 -6.04
C ASN A 73 -17.60 -3.62 -5.88
N SER A 74 -18.42 -3.34 -6.88
CA SER A 74 -19.43 -2.28 -6.85
C SER A 74 -20.48 -2.51 -5.76
N ASN A 75 -21.12 -1.43 -5.32
CA ASN A 75 -22.17 -1.38 -4.29
C ASN A 75 -21.72 -1.90 -2.91
N PRO A 76 -20.60 -1.42 -2.34
CA PRO A 76 -20.15 -1.82 -1.01
C PRO A 76 -21.21 -1.49 0.06
N THR A 77 -21.24 -2.34 1.08
CA THR A 77 -22.14 -2.27 2.22
C THR A 77 -21.38 -2.42 3.53
N VAL A 78 -22.03 -2.28 4.66
CA VAL A 78 -21.45 -2.55 5.99
C VAL A 78 -21.10 -4.04 6.23
N ASN A 79 -21.33 -4.93 5.27
CA ASN A 79 -20.84 -6.31 5.29
C ASN A 79 -19.44 -6.44 4.65
N ASP A 80 -18.97 -5.41 3.95
CA ASP A 80 -17.62 -5.29 3.38
C ASP A 80 -16.69 -4.59 4.40
N SER A 81 -15.58 -4.04 3.94
CA SER A 81 -14.75 -3.18 4.79
C SER A 81 -15.48 -1.88 5.11
N PHE A 82 -15.43 -1.41 6.35
CA PHE A 82 -16.06 -0.16 6.74
C PHE A 82 -15.37 0.53 7.92
N THR A 83 -15.59 1.84 8.06
CA THR A 83 -15.22 2.63 9.25
C THR A 83 -16.42 2.87 10.14
N THR A 84 -16.17 3.29 11.39
CA THR A 84 -17.19 3.82 12.30
C THR A 84 -16.72 5.19 12.78
N ASP A 85 -17.42 6.24 12.32
CA ASP A 85 -17.00 7.64 12.48
C ASP A 85 -17.97 8.44 13.38
N GLY A 86 -18.61 7.74 14.33
CA GLY A 86 -19.49 8.32 15.35
C GLY A 86 -20.96 8.24 15.01
N GLU A 87 -21.72 9.19 15.55
CA GLU A 87 -23.18 9.24 15.56
C GLU A 87 -23.67 10.63 15.12
N GLY A 88 -24.98 10.77 14.91
CA GLY A 88 -25.66 12.04 14.62
C GLY A 88 -25.56 12.48 13.16
N PRO A 89 -26.34 13.52 12.78
CA PRO A 89 -26.35 14.10 11.45
C PRO A 89 -25.14 15.00 11.19
N GLY A 90 -25.04 15.54 9.95
CA GLY A 90 -24.01 16.46 9.50
C GLY A 90 -22.87 15.77 8.77
N SER A 91 -21.84 16.55 8.43
CA SER A 91 -20.67 16.09 7.68
C SER A 91 -19.69 15.34 8.60
N PHE A 92 -18.98 14.38 8.04
CA PHE A 92 -17.89 13.66 8.71
C PHE A 92 -16.79 13.28 7.71
N ALA A 93 -15.59 13.11 8.22
CA ALA A 93 -14.45 12.58 7.46
C ALA A 93 -14.09 11.18 7.99
N SER A 94 -13.55 10.34 7.10
CA SER A 94 -13.24 8.95 7.33
C SER A 94 -11.87 8.62 6.74
N ASN A 95 -11.01 7.97 7.52
CA ASN A 95 -9.71 7.49 7.06
C ASN A 95 -9.82 6.01 6.66
N LEU A 96 -9.63 5.72 5.39
CA LEU A 96 -9.56 4.38 4.85
C LEU A 96 -8.10 3.91 4.91
N SER A 97 -7.85 2.71 5.43
CA SER A 97 -6.51 2.13 5.56
C SER A 97 -6.50 0.65 5.19
N GLY A 98 -5.29 0.09 5.00
CA GLY A 98 -5.14 -1.32 4.60
C GLY A 98 -5.56 -1.57 3.16
N LEU A 99 -5.52 -0.56 2.31
CA LEU A 99 -5.78 -0.67 0.88
C LEU A 99 -4.58 -1.28 0.16
N ASN A 100 -4.83 -1.97 -0.94
CA ASN A 100 -3.79 -2.49 -1.82
C ASN A 100 -3.34 -1.41 -2.82
N PRO A 101 -2.05 -1.31 -3.12
CA PRO A 101 -1.54 -0.37 -4.13
C PRO A 101 -2.10 -0.64 -5.54
N GLY A 102 -2.28 0.43 -6.33
CA GLY A 102 -2.73 0.36 -7.71
C GLY A 102 -4.11 -0.28 -7.91
N THR A 103 -4.95 -0.28 -6.88
CA THR A 103 -6.22 -1.00 -6.85
C THR A 103 -7.39 -0.02 -6.89
N GLU A 104 -8.37 -0.31 -7.74
CA GLU A 104 -9.64 0.42 -7.80
C GLU A 104 -10.55 -0.03 -6.67
N TYR A 105 -11.13 0.93 -5.97
CA TYR A 105 -12.10 0.74 -4.89
C TYR A 105 -13.36 1.55 -5.14
N TYR A 106 -14.50 0.93 -4.86
CA TYR A 106 -15.79 1.59 -4.76
C TYR A 106 -16.06 1.94 -3.30
N ILE A 107 -16.61 3.13 -3.06
CA ILE A 107 -16.94 3.65 -1.72
C ILE A 107 -18.36 4.15 -1.64
N ARG A 108 -18.99 3.99 -0.46
CA ARG A 108 -20.26 4.59 -0.12
C ARG A 108 -20.26 5.03 1.34
N ALA A 109 -20.73 6.23 1.60
CA ALA A 109 -21.07 6.63 2.96
C ALA A 109 -22.29 5.86 3.45
N TYR A 110 -22.33 5.52 4.72
CA TYR A 110 -23.48 4.90 5.34
C TYR A 110 -23.91 5.63 6.62
N ALA A 111 -25.19 5.58 6.94
CA ALA A 111 -25.76 6.03 8.21
C ALA A 111 -26.88 5.08 8.64
N THR A 112 -26.88 4.72 9.91
CA THR A 112 -27.85 3.80 10.52
C THR A 112 -28.67 4.52 11.60
N ASN A 113 -29.99 4.35 11.55
CA ASN A 113 -30.88 4.70 12.64
C ASN A 113 -31.75 3.50 13.04
N ALA A 114 -32.77 3.68 13.90
CA ALA A 114 -33.64 2.58 14.35
C ALA A 114 -34.44 1.91 13.21
N ILE A 115 -34.65 2.60 12.08
CA ILE A 115 -35.39 2.08 10.92
C ILE A 115 -34.50 1.22 10.02
N GLY A 116 -33.20 1.54 9.91
CA GLY A 116 -32.24 0.80 9.09
C GLY A 116 -31.03 1.61 8.66
N THR A 117 -30.23 1.02 7.76
CA THR A 117 -29.04 1.64 7.19
C THR A 117 -29.33 2.22 5.81
N ALA A 118 -28.99 3.50 5.62
CA ALA A 118 -28.97 4.16 4.33
C ALA A 118 -27.54 4.25 3.80
N TYR A 119 -27.42 4.28 2.49
CA TYR A 119 -26.14 4.43 1.78
C TYR A 119 -26.20 5.64 0.85
N GLY A 120 -25.12 6.39 0.79
CA GLY A 120 -24.93 7.45 -0.18
C GLY A 120 -24.74 6.91 -1.61
N ASN A 121 -24.56 7.84 -2.55
CA ASN A 121 -24.17 7.48 -3.91
C ASN A 121 -22.82 6.74 -3.91
N GLU A 122 -22.65 5.80 -4.82
CA GLU A 122 -21.37 5.13 -5.06
C GLU A 122 -20.42 6.09 -5.77
N LEU A 123 -19.17 6.07 -5.34
CA LEU A 123 -18.02 6.71 -5.98
C LEU A 123 -16.88 5.70 -6.03
N ASP A 124 -15.91 5.94 -6.91
CA ASP A 124 -14.72 5.14 -7.05
C ASP A 124 -13.45 5.97 -6.90
N PHE A 125 -12.36 5.30 -6.61
CA PHE A 125 -11.00 5.85 -6.67
C PHE A 125 -10.00 4.73 -6.86
N THR A 126 -8.80 5.06 -7.39
CA THR A 126 -7.69 4.11 -7.50
C THR A 126 -6.55 4.55 -6.59
N THR A 127 -6.03 3.63 -5.79
CA THR A 127 -4.83 3.87 -4.97
C THR A 127 -3.59 4.05 -5.85
N ASN A 128 -2.59 4.79 -5.34
CA ASN A 128 -1.33 4.96 -6.05
C ASN A 128 -0.61 3.61 -6.22
N PRO A 129 -0.05 3.31 -7.40
CA PRO A 129 0.69 2.09 -7.61
C PRO A 129 2.03 2.07 -6.86
N LEU A 130 2.63 0.88 -6.71
CA LEU A 130 4.00 0.74 -6.26
C LEU A 130 4.97 1.37 -7.27
N SER A 131 6.08 1.90 -6.76
CA SER A 131 7.11 2.57 -7.55
C SER A 131 8.51 2.18 -7.04
N VAL A 132 9.51 2.28 -7.92
CA VAL A 132 10.91 2.11 -7.52
C VAL A 132 11.27 3.11 -6.41
N GLY A 133 11.98 2.61 -5.40
CA GLY A 133 12.34 3.36 -4.20
C GLY A 133 11.36 3.26 -3.03
N ASP A 134 10.17 2.72 -3.25
CA ASP A 134 9.20 2.49 -2.17
C ASP A 134 9.68 1.42 -1.19
N GLU A 135 9.42 1.65 0.09
CA GLU A 135 9.57 0.62 1.12
C GLU A 135 8.52 -0.49 0.88
N HIS A 136 8.98 -1.72 0.72
CA HIS A 136 8.12 -2.86 0.46
C HIS A 136 8.78 -4.16 0.94
N LEU A 137 8.02 -5.00 1.64
CA LEU A 137 8.41 -6.37 2.02
C LEU A 137 9.87 -6.51 2.53
N GLY A 138 10.27 -5.63 3.46
CA GLY A 138 11.55 -5.69 4.16
C GLY A 138 12.73 -4.99 3.48
N GLY A 139 12.50 -4.29 2.37
CA GLY A 139 13.51 -3.49 1.68
C GLY A 139 12.89 -2.43 0.79
N LYS A 140 13.63 -1.97 -0.23
CA LYS A 140 13.15 -0.99 -1.20
C LYS A 140 12.99 -1.62 -2.57
N ILE A 141 11.91 -1.27 -3.26
CA ILE A 141 11.70 -1.69 -4.65
C ILE A 141 12.84 -1.14 -5.51
N ALA A 142 13.64 -2.04 -6.05
CA ALA A 142 14.73 -1.72 -6.95
C ALA A 142 14.28 -1.73 -8.41
N TYR A 143 13.32 -2.58 -8.73
CA TYR A 143 12.78 -2.73 -10.08
C TYR A 143 11.38 -3.34 -10.03
N ILE A 144 10.53 -2.90 -10.94
CA ILE A 144 9.22 -3.51 -11.23
C ILE A 144 9.33 -4.15 -12.61
N LEU A 145 9.03 -5.46 -12.70
CA LEU A 145 9.14 -6.23 -13.94
C LEU A 145 8.28 -5.64 -15.04
N GLN A 146 8.84 -5.60 -16.24
CA GLN A 146 8.20 -5.09 -17.44
C GLN A 146 7.83 -6.25 -18.38
N GLN A 147 6.94 -6.00 -19.33
CA GLN A 147 6.62 -6.99 -20.35
C GLN A 147 7.89 -7.45 -21.10
N GLY A 148 8.16 -8.74 -21.04
CA GLY A 148 9.35 -9.37 -21.60
C GLY A 148 10.38 -9.82 -20.54
N ASP A 149 10.28 -9.32 -19.31
CA ASP A 149 11.13 -9.81 -18.24
C ASP A 149 10.71 -11.21 -17.76
N PRO A 150 11.65 -12.07 -17.39
CA PRO A 150 11.31 -13.34 -16.76
C PRO A 150 10.50 -13.13 -15.47
N GLY A 151 9.36 -13.81 -15.36
CA GLY A 151 8.47 -13.69 -14.22
C GLY A 151 7.43 -12.57 -14.31
N PHE A 152 7.42 -11.77 -15.39
CA PHE A 152 6.34 -10.79 -15.63
C PHE A 152 5.00 -11.52 -15.85
N VAL A 153 3.98 -11.07 -15.13
CA VAL A 153 2.58 -11.52 -15.29
C VAL A 153 1.71 -10.30 -15.54
N ALA A 154 0.97 -10.30 -16.65
CA ALA A 154 0.12 -9.17 -16.99
C ALA A 154 -1.00 -8.99 -15.95
N GLY A 155 -1.16 -7.79 -15.41
CA GLY A 155 -2.14 -7.47 -14.36
C GLY A 155 -1.65 -7.74 -12.93
N GLU A 156 -0.43 -8.26 -12.75
CA GLU A 156 0.20 -8.43 -11.45
C GLU A 156 1.46 -7.57 -11.34
N VAL A 157 1.81 -7.18 -10.12
CA VAL A 157 3.00 -6.37 -9.84
C VAL A 157 4.05 -7.26 -9.18
N HIS A 158 5.10 -7.56 -9.93
CA HIS A 158 6.27 -8.32 -9.49
C HIS A 158 7.54 -7.49 -9.68
N GLY A 159 8.59 -7.80 -8.93
CA GLY A 159 9.81 -7.03 -9.03
C GLY A 159 10.94 -7.54 -8.17
N ILE A 160 11.94 -6.67 -8.03
CA ILE A 160 13.14 -6.89 -7.22
C ILE A 160 13.17 -5.88 -6.09
N ILE A 161 13.38 -6.36 -4.88
CA ILE A 161 13.58 -5.57 -3.68
C ILE A 161 15.07 -5.62 -3.32
N ALA A 162 15.69 -4.47 -3.10
CA ALA A 162 17.03 -4.37 -2.53
C ALA A 162 16.95 -4.33 -1.00
N ALA A 163 17.88 -5.00 -0.33
CA ALA A 163 18.06 -4.82 1.11
C ALA A 163 18.30 -3.34 1.46
N PRO A 164 17.86 -2.85 2.63
CA PRO A 164 17.98 -1.42 3.00
C PRO A 164 19.43 -0.93 3.07
N ALA A 165 20.38 -1.84 3.32
CA ALA A 165 21.80 -1.56 3.43
C ALA A 165 22.64 -2.69 2.85
N ASP A 166 23.91 -2.38 2.59
CA ASP A 166 24.94 -3.41 2.30
C ASP A 166 25.10 -4.34 3.49
N LEU A 167 25.54 -5.57 3.23
CA LEU A 167 26.05 -6.41 4.29
C LEU A 167 27.27 -5.73 4.97
N PRO A 168 27.44 -5.90 6.29
CA PRO A 168 28.43 -5.13 7.05
C PRO A 168 29.88 -5.44 6.66
N ASP A 169 30.14 -6.66 6.20
CA ASP A 169 31.46 -7.12 5.84
C ASP A 169 31.74 -7.06 4.34
N LEU A 170 32.99 -7.21 3.95
CA LEU A 170 33.39 -7.50 2.59
C LEU A 170 33.52 -9.02 2.41
N TYR A 171 33.09 -9.53 1.28
CA TYR A 171 33.03 -10.95 1.00
C TYR A 171 33.86 -11.31 -0.22
N GLN A 172 34.62 -12.41 -0.14
CA GLN A 172 35.12 -13.08 -1.33
C GLN A 172 33.94 -13.71 -2.09
N TRP A 173 34.07 -13.90 -3.39
CA TRP A 173 33.01 -14.52 -4.17
C TRP A 173 32.89 -16.04 -3.92
N TYR A 174 33.96 -16.70 -3.51
CA TYR A 174 34.12 -18.13 -3.38
C TYR A 174 34.49 -18.54 -1.95
N ASN A 175 34.44 -19.85 -1.66
CA ASN A 175 34.75 -20.41 -0.33
C ASN A 175 36.25 -20.76 -0.11
N GLY A 176 37.15 -20.31 -0.99
CA GLY A 176 38.59 -20.61 -0.95
C GLY A 176 39.04 -21.61 -2.01
N THR A 177 38.14 -22.28 -2.73
CA THR A 177 38.48 -23.20 -3.82
C THR A 177 38.04 -22.64 -5.16
N LEU A 178 38.95 -22.38 -6.07
CA LEU A 178 38.66 -21.91 -7.43
C LEU A 178 38.06 -23.04 -8.26
N SER A 179 36.83 -22.87 -8.68
CA SER A 179 36.09 -23.78 -9.55
C SER A 179 35.05 -23.02 -10.37
N VAL A 180 34.64 -23.61 -11.48
CA VAL A 180 33.47 -23.17 -12.22
C VAL A 180 32.22 -23.68 -11.51
N THR A 181 31.34 -22.80 -11.11
CA THR A 181 30.10 -23.17 -10.43
C THR A 181 28.95 -23.42 -11.41
N GLY A 182 29.01 -22.79 -12.59
CA GLY A 182 27.95 -22.82 -13.60
C GLY A 182 26.90 -21.68 -13.47
N ALA A 183 27.10 -20.76 -12.53
CA ALA A 183 26.21 -19.60 -12.32
C ALA A 183 26.48 -18.48 -13.33
N THR A 184 26.39 -18.77 -14.62
CA THR A 184 26.84 -17.88 -15.72
C THR A 184 25.76 -16.94 -16.27
N VAL A 185 24.50 -17.04 -15.81
CA VAL A 185 23.39 -16.24 -16.34
C VAL A 185 23.47 -14.83 -15.78
N THR A 186 23.35 -13.83 -16.67
CA THR A 186 23.50 -12.41 -16.30
C THR A 186 22.17 -11.66 -16.20
N THR A 187 21.10 -12.21 -16.79
CA THR A 187 19.81 -11.54 -16.98
C THR A 187 19.05 -11.29 -15.70
N ILE A 188 18.10 -10.34 -15.76
CA ILE A 188 17.11 -10.09 -14.70
C ILE A 188 16.37 -11.41 -14.37
N GLY A 189 16.10 -11.66 -13.09
CA GLY A 189 15.43 -12.87 -12.58
C GLY A 189 16.37 -14.08 -12.40
N SER A 190 17.66 -13.99 -12.78
CA SER A 190 18.59 -15.12 -12.66
C SER A 190 19.37 -15.15 -11.34
N GLY A 191 19.39 -14.08 -10.57
CA GLY A 191 20.23 -13.98 -9.36
C GLY A 191 19.96 -15.05 -8.32
N ASN A 192 18.71 -15.41 -8.08
CA ASN A 192 18.34 -16.46 -7.12
C ASN A 192 18.85 -17.85 -7.58
N ALA A 193 18.63 -18.20 -8.84
CA ALA A 193 19.11 -19.46 -9.42
C ALA A 193 20.66 -19.54 -9.42
N ASN A 194 21.34 -18.44 -9.78
CA ASN A 194 22.79 -18.34 -9.70
C ASN A 194 23.28 -18.52 -8.25
N THR A 195 22.67 -17.82 -7.29
CA THR A 195 23.03 -17.92 -5.86
C THR A 195 22.91 -19.38 -5.38
N THR A 196 21.81 -20.05 -5.67
CA THR A 196 21.58 -21.45 -5.33
C THR A 196 22.64 -22.36 -5.98
N THR A 197 22.99 -22.11 -7.25
CA THR A 197 24.00 -22.85 -7.98
C THR A 197 25.39 -22.68 -7.34
N ILE A 198 25.77 -21.44 -6.95
CA ILE A 198 27.02 -21.15 -6.27
C ILE A 198 27.07 -21.86 -4.92
N VAL A 199 26.02 -21.73 -4.11
CA VAL A 199 25.99 -22.36 -2.77
C VAL A 199 26.05 -23.89 -2.87
N THR A 200 25.37 -24.48 -3.84
CA THR A 200 25.44 -25.93 -4.09
C THR A 200 26.85 -26.39 -4.49
N ALA A 201 27.50 -25.62 -5.36
CA ALA A 201 28.84 -25.98 -5.86
C ALA A 201 29.95 -25.74 -4.83
N GLN A 202 29.84 -24.68 -4.03
CA GLN A 202 30.89 -24.24 -3.09
C GLN A 202 30.70 -24.83 -1.67
N GLY A 203 29.46 -25.21 -1.30
CA GLY A 203 29.16 -25.75 0.04
C GLY A 203 29.17 -24.66 1.13
N ASP A 204 29.43 -25.11 2.37
CA ASP A 204 29.47 -24.20 3.52
C ASP A 204 30.74 -23.32 3.50
N GLY A 205 30.59 -22.10 4.04
CA GLY A 205 31.65 -21.11 4.09
C GLY A 205 31.12 -19.68 4.24
N THR A 206 32.06 -18.72 4.29
CA THR A 206 31.74 -17.30 4.39
C THR A 206 32.14 -16.63 3.08
N TYR A 207 31.16 -16.48 2.17
CA TYR A 207 31.37 -15.89 0.85
C TYR A 207 30.08 -15.21 0.36
N ALA A 208 30.16 -14.38 -0.66
CA ALA A 208 29.11 -13.45 -1.07
C ALA A 208 27.73 -14.10 -1.26
N ALA A 209 27.63 -15.17 -2.06
CA ALA A 209 26.37 -15.85 -2.32
C ALA A 209 25.79 -16.51 -1.05
N LYS A 210 26.64 -17.15 -0.23
CA LYS A 210 26.20 -17.81 1.01
C LYS A 210 25.72 -16.79 2.05
N ALA A 211 26.38 -15.64 2.14
CA ALA A 211 25.97 -14.56 3.05
C ALA A 211 24.58 -13.99 2.70
N CYS A 212 24.23 -13.93 1.41
CA CYS A 212 22.88 -13.58 0.99
C CYS A 212 21.89 -14.73 1.25
N TYR A 213 22.25 -15.95 0.90
CA TYR A 213 21.41 -17.15 1.01
C TYR A 213 20.98 -17.44 2.45
N ASP A 214 21.86 -17.20 3.43
CA ASP A 214 21.60 -17.41 4.86
C ASP A 214 20.97 -16.19 5.54
N LEU A 215 20.80 -15.07 4.81
CA LEU A 215 20.32 -13.83 5.39
C LEU A 215 18.85 -13.94 5.83
N VAL A 216 18.61 -13.58 7.08
CA VAL A 216 17.25 -13.34 7.61
C VAL A 216 17.10 -11.85 7.88
N LEU A 217 16.30 -11.16 7.09
CA LEU A 217 16.12 -9.73 7.19
C LEU A 217 14.66 -9.36 6.92
N GLY A 218 14.07 -8.52 7.79
CA GLY A 218 12.69 -8.07 7.67
C GLY A 218 11.65 -9.20 7.77
N GLY A 219 12.02 -10.35 8.37
CA GLY A 219 11.17 -11.55 8.44
C GLY A 219 11.21 -12.43 7.20
N TYR A 220 12.10 -12.15 6.24
CA TYR A 220 12.27 -12.87 4.98
C TYR A 220 13.60 -13.63 4.97
N THR A 221 13.62 -14.79 4.31
CA THR A 221 14.74 -15.72 4.22
C THR A 221 15.13 -16.07 2.78
N ASP A 222 14.57 -15.38 1.81
CA ASP A 222 14.68 -15.61 0.37
C ASP A 222 15.59 -14.58 -0.31
N TRP A 223 16.53 -14.02 0.44
CA TRP A 223 17.54 -13.09 -0.07
C TRP A 223 18.60 -13.82 -0.91
N TYR A 224 19.05 -13.17 -1.98
CA TYR A 224 20.06 -13.72 -2.87
C TYR A 224 21.02 -12.64 -3.38
N LEU A 225 22.14 -13.06 -3.92
CA LEU A 225 23.13 -12.20 -4.57
C LEU A 225 22.61 -11.82 -5.97
N PRO A 226 22.47 -10.53 -6.31
CA PRO A 226 21.91 -10.11 -7.59
C PRO A 226 22.73 -10.60 -8.78
N SER A 227 22.08 -10.91 -9.89
CA SER A 227 22.76 -11.11 -11.18
C SER A 227 23.40 -9.80 -11.68
N GLN A 228 24.16 -9.86 -12.76
CA GLN A 228 24.81 -8.69 -13.33
C GLN A 228 23.79 -7.62 -13.74
N ASP A 229 22.72 -8.01 -14.43
CA ASP A 229 21.72 -7.05 -14.88
C ASP A 229 20.81 -6.56 -13.74
N GLU A 230 20.56 -7.39 -12.73
CA GLU A 230 19.85 -6.97 -11.51
C GLU A 230 20.65 -5.93 -10.72
N LEU A 231 21.95 -6.13 -10.54
CA LEU A 231 22.81 -5.14 -9.87
C LEU A 231 22.88 -3.84 -10.70
N HIS A 232 22.97 -3.94 -12.02
CA HIS A 232 22.97 -2.77 -12.91
C HIS A 232 21.69 -1.94 -12.80
N ILE A 233 20.53 -2.57 -12.74
CA ILE A 233 19.26 -1.86 -12.51
C ILE A 233 19.28 -1.16 -11.15
N MET A 234 19.84 -1.79 -10.11
CA MET A 234 20.02 -1.13 -8.82
C MET A 234 20.92 0.10 -8.94
N PHE A 235 22.00 0.03 -9.73
CA PHE A 235 22.83 1.17 -10.04
C PHE A 235 22.04 2.30 -10.74
N LEU A 236 21.25 1.99 -11.75
CA LEU A 236 20.42 2.98 -12.46
C LEU A 236 19.44 3.68 -11.52
N ASN A 237 18.89 2.95 -10.55
CA ASN A 237 17.91 3.42 -9.57
C ASN A 237 18.51 3.80 -8.20
N ARG A 238 19.84 3.88 -8.08
CA ARG A 238 20.57 4.04 -6.82
C ARG A 238 20.14 5.23 -5.96
N ASN A 239 19.73 6.34 -6.59
CA ASN A 239 19.27 7.53 -5.88
C ASN A 239 17.92 7.33 -5.19
N LEU A 240 17.06 6.48 -5.74
CA LEU A 240 15.76 6.13 -5.17
C LEU A 240 15.91 5.03 -4.10
N ILE A 241 16.76 4.05 -4.34
CA ILE A 241 17.03 2.95 -3.41
C ILE A 241 17.84 3.44 -2.21
N GLY A 242 18.94 4.16 -2.47
CA GLY A 242 19.84 4.71 -1.47
C GLY A 242 20.74 3.66 -0.79
N GLY A 243 21.58 4.14 0.12
CA GLY A 243 22.40 3.29 1.00
C GLY A 243 23.59 2.59 0.32
N PHE A 244 23.91 2.88 -0.94
CA PHE A 244 25.08 2.35 -1.62
C PHE A 244 26.34 3.15 -1.25
N ASP A 245 27.46 2.41 -1.15
CA ASP A 245 28.78 3.02 -1.03
C ASP A 245 29.27 3.44 -2.42
N ALA A 246 29.23 4.75 -2.69
CA ALA A 246 29.66 5.36 -3.94
C ALA A 246 31.09 5.94 -3.83
N THR A 247 31.91 5.43 -2.94
CA THR A 247 33.32 5.84 -2.80
C THR A 247 34.14 5.28 -3.95
N TYR A 248 35.22 6.00 -4.32
CA TYR A 248 36.16 5.53 -5.34
C TYR A 248 36.75 4.14 -4.95
N ASP A 249 36.90 3.25 -5.94
CA ASP A 249 37.38 1.87 -5.79
C ASP A 249 36.49 0.91 -4.96
N VAL A 250 35.25 1.28 -4.68
CA VAL A 250 34.29 0.35 -4.08
C VAL A 250 33.48 -0.34 -5.17
N TYR A 251 33.48 -1.65 -5.11
CA TYR A 251 32.78 -2.53 -6.06
C TYR A 251 31.87 -3.50 -5.33
N TYR A 252 30.85 -3.94 -6.04
CA TYR A 252 29.85 -4.89 -5.56
C TYR A 252 29.89 -6.18 -6.36
N TRP A 253 29.81 -7.31 -5.67
CA TRP A 253 29.70 -8.60 -6.32
C TRP A 253 28.34 -8.81 -6.97
N THR A 254 28.35 -9.52 -8.10
CA THR A 254 27.16 -10.16 -8.69
C THR A 254 27.24 -11.68 -8.50
N SER A 255 26.11 -12.36 -8.68
CA SER A 255 26.07 -13.83 -8.73
C SER A 255 26.48 -14.39 -10.09
N SER A 256 26.77 -13.55 -11.08
CA SER A 256 27.12 -13.98 -12.43
C SER A 256 28.60 -14.28 -12.51
N GLU A 257 28.92 -15.56 -12.76
CA GLU A 257 30.29 -16.07 -12.90
C GLU A 257 30.82 -15.76 -14.29
N TYR A 258 32.09 -15.32 -14.39
CA TYR A 258 32.75 -15.11 -15.67
C TYR A 258 33.55 -16.36 -16.06
N ASP A 259 34.43 -16.87 -15.18
CA ASP A 259 35.20 -18.11 -15.37
C ASP A 259 35.60 -18.76 -14.02
N SER A 260 36.53 -19.70 -14.02
CA SER A 260 36.94 -20.36 -12.79
C SER A 260 37.58 -19.45 -11.75
N GLY A 261 38.22 -18.35 -12.18
CA GLY A 261 38.96 -17.42 -11.31
C GLY A 261 38.31 -16.07 -11.10
N MET A 262 37.36 -15.68 -11.95
CA MET A 262 36.78 -14.35 -12.02
C MET A 262 35.26 -14.38 -12.00
N SER A 263 34.65 -13.30 -11.45
CA SER A 263 33.20 -13.07 -11.48
C SER A 263 32.90 -11.60 -11.80
N PHE A 264 31.68 -11.33 -12.28
CA PHE A 264 31.24 -9.98 -12.61
C PHE A 264 31.04 -9.14 -11.36
N MET A 265 31.40 -7.85 -11.48
CA MET A 265 31.21 -6.82 -10.45
C MET A 265 30.77 -5.51 -11.08
N GLU A 266 30.27 -4.61 -10.24
CA GLU A 266 29.90 -3.25 -10.64
C GLU A 266 30.27 -2.24 -9.56
N THR A 267 30.64 -1.00 -9.97
CA THR A 267 30.84 0.13 -9.06
C THR A 267 29.72 1.13 -9.16
N PHE A 268 29.39 1.75 -8.03
CA PHE A 268 28.41 2.83 -7.95
C PHE A 268 29.02 4.23 -7.94
N PHE A 269 30.34 4.33 -8.00
CA PHE A 269 31.06 5.60 -8.01
C PHE A 269 30.94 6.36 -9.34
N PHE A 270 31.12 5.69 -10.47
CA PHE A 270 31.06 6.31 -11.79
C PHE A 270 29.62 6.62 -12.21
N SER A 271 29.44 7.71 -12.99
CA SER A 271 28.14 8.14 -13.46
C SER A 271 27.47 7.15 -14.42
N ASP A 272 28.25 6.32 -15.09
CA ASP A 272 27.85 5.35 -16.11
C ASP A 272 27.79 3.89 -15.59
N GLY A 273 28.18 3.65 -14.31
CA GLY A 273 28.19 2.32 -13.71
C GLY A 273 29.19 1.40 -14.40
N TYR A 274 30.46 1.51 -14.04
CA TYR A 274 31.46 0.60 -14.61
C TYR A 274 31.17 -0.84 -14.20
N ARG A 275 30.88 -1.67 -15.21
CA ARG A 275 30.73 -3.13 -15.10
C ARG A 275 31.99 -3.82 -15.62
N GLY A 276 32.55 -4.72 -14.84
CA GLY A 276 33.73 -5.48 -15.18
C GLY A 276 33.71 -6.84 -14.51
N PHE A 277 34.90 -7.40 -14.36
CA PHE A 277 35.08 -8.63 -13.63
C PHE A 277 36.27 -8.49 -12.69
N GLN A 278 36.26 -9.23 -11.60
CA GLN A 278 37.29 -9.22 -10.57
C GLN A 278 37.62 -10.65 -10.15
N ALA A 279 38.83 -10.86 -9.67
CA ALA A 279 39.25 -12.16 -9.16
C ALA A 279 38.44 -12.55 -7.91
N LYS A 280 37.93 -13.78 -7.88
CA LYS A 280 36.98 -14.27 -6.86
C LYS A 280 37.53 -14.19 -5.43
N HIS A 281 38.85 -14.12 -5.23
CA HIS A 281 39.48 -13.97 -3.92
C HIS A 281 39.47 -12.53 -3.37
N VAL A 282 39.16 -11.54 -4.19
CA VAL A 282 39.09 -10.13 -3.74
C VAL A 282 37.82 -9.93 -2.91
N PRO A 283 37.92 -9.37 -1.70
CA PRO A 283 36.73 -9.10 -0.90
C PRO A 283 36.01 -7.80 -1.39
N LEU A 284 34.76 -7.90 -1.80
CA LEU A 284 33.94 -6.78 -2.27
C LEU A 284 32.66 -6.65 -1.44
N LYS A 285 31.95 -5.53 -1.63
CA LYS A 285 30.62 -5.25 -1.07
C LYS A 285 29.57 -6.21 -1.62
N VAL A 286 28.53 -6.40 -0.83
CA VAL A 286 27.36 -7.21 -1.18
C VAL A 286 26.10 -6.45 -0.79
N ARG A 287 25.20 -6.24 -1.74
CA ARG A 287 23.83 -5.78 -1.50
C ARG A 287 22.88 -6.92 -1.85
N PRO A 288 22.26 -7.57 -0.86
CA PRO A 288 21.27 -8.61 -1.12
C PRO A 288 20.01 -8.06 -1.80
N VAL A 289 19.39 -8.90 -2.60
CA VAL A 289 18.08 -8.64 -3.20
C VAL A 289 17.16 -9.83 -2.98
N ARG A 290 15.85 -9.60 -3.19
CA ARG A 290 14.82 -10.65 -3.23
C ARG A 290 13.75 -10.30 -4.26
N SER A 291 13.01 -11.30 -4.75
CA SER A 291 11.87 -11.11 -5.64
C SER A 291 10.57 -10.95 -4.86
N PHE A 292 9.56 -10.31 -5.45
CA PHE A 292 8.21 -10.21 -4.92
C PHE A 292 7.16 -10.34 -6.03
#